data_beec6fc06ca3127a01892bfdce0c45a3
#
_entry.id   beec6fc06ca3127a01892bfdce0c45a3
#
_cell.length_a   1.000
_cell.length_b   1.000
_cell.length_c   1.000
_cell.angle_alpha   90.00
_cell.angle_beta   90.00
_cell.angle_gamma   90.00
#
_symmetry.space_group_name_H-M   'P 1'
#
loop_
_entity.id
_entity.type
_entity.pdbx_description
1 polymer ?
#
loop_
_entity_poly.entity_id
_entity_poly.type
_entity_poly.pdbx_seq_one_letter_code
_entity_poly.pdbx_strand_id
1 'polypeptide(L)'
;MEKYLILLFFIVILATACNNSQTEKEQNSGNIHMVRYATIETDKGTIKAELYVKQAPITAKNFIDLANSGFYNGLTFHRVELGFVVQGGDPNGDGTGGSGKTIPLEINPELKHVKGALAMARTQDPNSATSQFYITLAETPFLDGQYAVFGKVIHGIDVVGKIKVGDRMNKVTISDKQ
;
A
#
# COMPACT_ATOMS: atom_id res chain seq x y z
N MET A 1 54.19 74.49 -20.05
CA MET A 1 53.10 74.59 -20.99
C MET A 1 53.12 73.28 -21.71
N GLU A 2 52.64 72.29 -20.98
CA GLU A 2 52.88 70.88 -21.31
C GLU A 2 51.64 70.26 -21.99
N LYS A 3 51.89 69.58 -23.05
CA LYS A 3 50.93 68.88 -23.86
C LYS A 3 50.80 67.45 -23.30
N TYR A 4 49.72 67.15 -22.69
CA TYR A 4 49.42 65.79 -22.29
C TYR A 4 48.87 64.98 -23.48
N LEU A 5 49.68 64.02 -23.87
CA LEU A 5 49.32 62.98 -24.86
C LEU A 5 48.54 61.91 -24.23
N ILE A 6 47.19 61.83 -24.52
CA ILE A 6 46.32 60.81 -24.05
C ILE A 6 46.44 59.60 -24.99
N LEU A 7 47.07 58.56 -24.48
CA LEU A 7 47.18 57.26 -25.17
C LEU A 7 45.84 56.44 -24.89
N LEU A 8 45.06 56.36 -25.93
CA LEU A 8 43.85 55.53 -25.90
C LEU A 8 44.18 54.05 -26.08
N PHE A 9 44.18 53.29 -24.99
CA PHE A 9 44.21 51.81 -25.01
C PHE A 9 42.89 51.27 -25.42
N PHE A 10 42.77 50.78 -26.64
CA PHE A 10 41.60 49.93 -27.05
C PHE A 10 41.80 48.54 -26.47
N ILE A 11 41.05 48.22 -25.41
CA ILE A 11 40.93 46.87 -24.94
C ILE A 11 39.84 46.20 -25.76
N VAL A 12 40.25 45.32 -26.67
CA VAL A 12 39.33 44.40 -27.37
C VAL A 12 39.00 43.28 -26.41
N ILE A 13 37.82 43.34 -25.81
CA ILE A 13 37.29 42.23 -25.05
C ILE A 13 36.70 41.21 -26.03
N LEU A 14 37.45 40.11 -26.26
CA LEU A 14 36.92 38.94 -26.93
C LEU A 14 35.94 38.27 -25.97
N ALA A 15 34.64 38.50 -26.19
CA ALA A 15 33.60 37.74 -25.54
C ALA A 15 33.58 36.33 -26.13
N THR A 16 34.28 35.40 -25.52
CA THR A 16 34.06 33.96 -25.72
C THR A 16 32.68 33.60 -25.17
N ALA A 17 31.70 33.51 -26.06
CA ALA A 17 30.43 32.94 -25.76
C ALA A 17 30.62 31.44 -25.48
N CYS A 18 30.80 31.08 -24.20
CA CYS A 18 30.61 29.71 -23.75
C CYS A 18 29.11 29.38 -23.89
N ASN A 19 28.85 28.69 -24.99
CA ASN A 19 27.55 28.09 -25.24
C ASN A 19 27.37 26.95 -24.22
N ASN A 20 26.88 27.29 -23.03
CA ASN A 20 26.55 26.32 -21.99
C ASN A 20 25.22 25.68 -22.38
N SER A 21 25.30 24.72 -23.30
CA SER A 21 24.21 23.80 -23.58
C SER A 21 24.03 22.95 -22.32
N GLN A 22 23.40 23.52 -21.32
CA GLN A 22 22.78 22.72 -20.24
C GLN A 22 21.67 21.91 -20.91
N THR A 23 22.02 20.68 -21.20
CA THR A 23 21.05 19.64 -21.45
C THR A 23 20.20 19.55 -20.18
N GLU A 24 19.11 20.28 -20.15
CA GLU A 24 18.00 19.97 -19.23
C GLU A 24 17.61 18.53 -19.55
N LYS A 25 18.20 17.60 -18.79
CA LYS A 25 17.57 16.30 -18.62
C LYS A 25 16.27 16.62 -17.93
N GLU A 26 15.20 16.78 -18.71
CA GLU A 26 13.87 16.60 -18.24
C GLU A 26 13.86 15.29 -17.47
N GLN A 27 13.92 15.40 -16.14
CA GLN A 27 13.46 14.36 -15.27
C GLN A 27 11.96 14.25 -15.53
N ASN A 28 11.64 13.55 -16.63
CA ASN A 28 10.35 12.96 -16.80
C ASN A 28 10.23 11.91 -15.67
N SER A 29 9.97 12.40 -14.48
CA SER A 29 9.43 11.66 -13.37
C SER A 29 8.03 11.23 -13.81
N GLY A 30 8.02 10.29 -14.75
CA GLY A 30 6.83 9.55 -15.11
C GLY A 30 6.26 9.08 -13.80
N ASN A 31 5.09 9.58 -13.49
CA ASN A 31 4.26 9.18 -12.35
C ASN A 31 3.93 7.71 -12.58
N ILE A 32 4.93 6.83 -12.31
CA ILE A 32 4.76 5.39 -12.36
C ILE A 32 3.70 5.12 -11.31
N HIS A 33 2.50 4.85 -11.80
CA HIS A 33 1.38 4.45 -10.99
C HIS A 33 1.77 3.10 -10.36
N MET A 34 2.51 3.15 -9.24
CA MET A 34 2.91 1.95 -8.53
C MET A 34 1.66 1.37 -7.88
N VAL A 35 0.97 0.52 -8.64
CA VAL A 35 -0.11 -0.33 -8.12
C VAL A 35 0.57 -1.54 -7.50
N ARG A 36 0.25 -1.84 -6.26
CA ARG A 36 0.74 -3.01 -5.54
C ARG A 36 -0.35 -4.06 -5.46
N TYR A 37 0.04 -5.29 -5.65
CA TYR A 37 -0.87 -6.42 -5.57
C TYR A 37 -0.40 -7.41 -4.50
N ALA A 38 -1.36 -7.91 -3.72
CA ALA A 38 -1.14 -9.05 -2.83
C ALA A 38 -1.66 -10.32 -3.50
N THR A 39 -0.88 -11.39 -3.45
CA THR A 39 -1.31 -12.74 -3.79
C THR A 39 -1.30 -13.56 -2.52
N ILE A 40 -2.46 -14.11 -2.14
CA ILE A 40 -2.66 -14.96 -0.98
C ILE A 40 -2.99 -16.37 -1.50
N GLU A 41 -2.03 -17.29 -1.37
CA GLU A 41 -2.20 -18.70 -1.68
C GLU A 41 -2.85 -19.39 -0.47
N THR A 42 -3.97 -20.05 -0.67
CA THR A 42 -4.72 -20.72 0.39
C THR A 42 -5.00 -22.19 0.06
N ASP A 43 -5.47 -22.96 1.03
CA ASP A 43 -5.92 -24.34 0.83
C ASP A 43 -7.12 -24.45 -0.15
N LYS A 44 -7.80 -23.33 -0.43
CA LYS A 44 -8.98 -23.26 -1.32
C LYS A 44 -8.69 -22.68 -2.69
N GLY A 45 -7.45 -22.20 -2.91
CA GLY A 45 -7.01 -21.55 -4.14
C GLY A 45 -6.33 -20.23 -3.88
N THR A 46 -6.17 -19.43 -4.93
CA THR A 46 -5.44 -18.17 -4.90
C THR A 46 -6.39 -16.98 -4.91
N ILE A 47 -6.11 -16.02 -4.04
CA ILE A 47 -6.78 -14.72 -3.97
C ILE A 47 -5.78 -13.66 -4.38
N LYS A 48 -6.16 -12.77 -5.31
CA LYS A 48 -5.37 -11.56 -5.64
C LYS A 48 -6.12 -10.31 -5.24
N ALA A 49 -5.43 -9.39 -4.62
CA ALA A 49 -5.98 -8.10 -4.22
C ALA A 49 -5.09 -6.95 -4.68
N GLU A 50 -5.71 -5.89 -5.13
CA GLU A 50 -5.07 -4.59 -5.32
C GLU A 50 -4.96 -3.90 -3.97
N LEU A 51 -3.81 -3.28 -3.69
CA LEU A 51 -3.55 -2.52 -2.46
C LEU A 51 -3.55 -1.02 -2.74
N TYR A 52 -4.26 -0.27 -1.94
CA TYR A 52 -4.48 1.17 -2.10
C TYR A 52 -3.36 2.00 -1.47
N VAL A 53 -2.13 1.82 -1.97
CA VAL A 53 -0.91 2.45 -1.42
C VAL A 53 -0.92 3.98 -1.40
N LYS A 54 -1.76 4.61 -2.24
CA LYS A 54 -1.92 6.09 -2.26
C LYS A 54 -3.02 6.56 -1.33
N GLN A 55 -4.13 5.83 -1.28
CA GLN A 55 -5.33 6.22 -0.53
C GLN A 55 -5.27 5.79 0.95
N ALA A 56 -4.51 4.74 1.25
CA ALA A 56 -4.30 4.21 2.59
C ALA A 56 -2.81 3.82 2.80
N PRO A 57 -1.87 4.80 2.70
CA PRO A 57 -0.43 4.53 2.68
C PRO A 57 0.10 3.86 3.95
N ILE A 58 -0.38 4.23 5.13
CA ILE A 58 0.06 3.67 6.40
C ILE A 58 -0.37 2.21 6.51
N THR A 59 -1.64 1.95 6.25
CA THR A 59 -2.25 0.63 6.38
C THR A 59 -1.73 -0.34 5.31
N ALA A 60 -1.69 0.12 4.05
CA ALA A 60 -1.16 -0.69 2.95
C ALA A 60 0.32 -1.03 3.18
N LYS A 61 1.13 -0.05 3.63
CA LYS A 61 2.55 -0.30 3.95
C LYS A 61 2.72 -1.32 5.06
N ASN A 62 1.94 -1.24 6.14
CA ASN A 62 1.98 -2.20 7.24
C ASN A 62 1.70 -3.63 6.73
N PHE A 63 0.66 -3.81 5.93
CA PHE A 63 0.35 -5.11 5.34
C PHE A 63 1.48 -5.61 4.42
N ILE A 64 2.02 -4.73 3.57
CA ILE A 64 3.11 -5.05 2.64
C ILE A 64 4.37 -5.48 3.40
N ASP A 65 4.77 -4.75 4.43
CA ASP A 65 5.96 -5.06 5.22
C ASP A 65 5.82 -6.42 5.91
N LEU A 66 4.66 -6.71 6.49
CA LEU A 66 4.37 -7.99 7.13
C LEU A 66 4.33 -9.14 6.10
N ALA A 67 3.75 -8.93 4.92
CA ALA A 67 3.75 -9.93 3.86
C ALA A 67 5.17 -10.23 3.36
N ASN A 68 5.98 -9.19 3.12
CA ASN A 68 7.37 -9.32 2.67
C ASN A 68 8.28 -9.99 3.70
N SER A 69 8.00 -9.83 4.99
CA SER A 69 8.70 -10.56 6.05
C SER A 69 8.26 -12.03 6.20
N GLY A 70 7.24 -12.45 5.44
CA GLY A 70 6.66 -13.78 5.56
C GLY A 70 5.76 -13.98 6.78
N PHE A 71 5.41 -12.89 7.50
CA PHE A 71 4.62 -12.95 8.73
C PHE A 71 3.29 -13.70 8.56
N TYR A 72 2.62 -13.54 7.42
CA TYR A 72 1.33 -14.17 7.16
C TYR A 72 1.40 -15.64 6.74
N ASN A 73 2.58 -16.13 6.37
CA ASN A 73 2.73 -17.49 5.84
C ASN A 73 2.39 -18.54 6.91
N GLY A 74 1.46 -19.42 6.58
CA GLY A 74 0.98 -20.48 7.47
C GLY A 74 -0.07 -20.04 8.49
N LEU A 75 -0.37 -18.74 8.62
CA LEU A 75 -1.42 -18.26 9.51
C LEU A 75 -2.82 -18.69 9.02
N THR A 76 -3.74 -18.88 9.95
CA THR A 76 -5.10 -19.32 9.64
C THR A 76 -6.07 -18.16 9.48
N PHE A 77 -7.16 -18.44 8.78
CA PHE A 77 -8.38 -17.64 8.90
C PHE A 77 -9.14 -18.11 10.16
N HIS A 78 -9.01 -17.37 11.23
CA HIS A 78 -9.55 -17.75 12.53
C HIS A 78 -11.02 -17.38 12.74
N ARG A 79 -11.58 -16.51 11.87
CA ARG A 79 -13.00 -16.10 11.91
C ARG A 79 -13.57 -16.07 10.50
N VAL A 80 -14.72 -16.72 10.33
CA VAL A 80 -15.49 -16.70 9.09
C VAL A 80 -16.97 -16.52 9.45
N GLU A 81 -17.55 -15.41 8.99
CA GLU A 81 -18.98 -15.13 9.11
C GLU A 81 -19.60 -15.07 7.72
N LEU A 82 -20.44 -16.02 7.40
CA LEU A 82 -21.07 -16.15 6.08
C LEU A 82 -21.86 -14.89 5.73
N GLY A 83 -21.65 -14.39 4.52
CA GLY A 83 -22.27 -13.14 4.06
C GLY A 83 -21.73 -11.86 4.69
N PHE A 84 -20.71 -11.96 5.54
CA PHE A 84 -20.09 -10.82 6.21
C PHE A 84 -18.60 -10.73 5.94
N VAL A 85 -17.75 -11.46 6.67
CA VAL A 85 -16.30 -11.37 6.56
C VAL A 85 -15.58 -12.70 6.70
N VAL A 86 -14.36 -12.76 6.12
CA VAL A 86 -13.32 -13.74 6.39
C VAL A 86 -12.13 -13.01 6.99
N GLN A 87 -11.73 -13.33 8.22
CA GLN A 87 -10.69 -12.65 8.98
C GLN A 87 -9.52 -13.56 9.29
N GLY A 88 -8.29 -13.05 9.12
CA GLY A 88 -7.04 -13.73 9.40
C GLY A 88 -5.95 -12.77 9.83
N GLY A 89 -4.69 -13.23 9.80
CA GLY A 89 -3.52 -12.40 10.15
C GLY A 89 -3.20 -12.35 11.64
N ASP A 90 -3.77 -13.27 12.40
CA ASP A 90 -3.51 -13.49 13.82
C ASP A 90 -2.50 -14.65 14.02
N PRO A 91 -1.31 -14.40 14.59
CA PRO A 91 -0.33 -15.46 14.85
C PRO A 91 -0.81 -16.49 15.91
N ASN A 92 -1.71 -16.10 16.82
CA ASN A 92 -2.28 -17.01 17.82
C ASN A 92 -3.42 -17.86 17.24
N GLY A 93 -4.10 -17.36 16.18
CA GLY A 93 -5.20 -18.05 15.51
C GLY A 93 -6.51 -18.10 16.32
N ASP A 94 -6.66 -17.25 17.32
CA ASP A 94 -7.84 -17.16 18.20
C ASP A 94 -8.45 -15.75 18.28
N GLY A 95 -7.89 -14.80 17.55
CA GLY A 95 -8.32 -13.39 17.51
C GLY A 95 -7.58 -12.48 18.49
N THR A 96 -6.72 -13.02 19.35
CA THR A 96 -6.04 -12.24 20.41
C THR A 96 -4.67 -11.73 20.03
N GLY A 97 -4.03 -12.33 19.02
CA GLY A 97 -2.67 -12.02 18.61
C GLY A 97 -2.56 -10.88 17.60
N GLY A 98 -1.31 -10.52 17.32
CA GLY A 98 -0.96 -9.49 16.37
C GLY A 98 0.54 -9.39 16.13
N SER A 99 0.97 -8.45 15.29
CA SER A 99 2.39 -8.26 14.97
C SER A 99 3.22 -7.59 16.08
N GLY A 100 2.59 -7.19 17.17
CA GLY A 100 3.26 -6.47 18.26
C GLY A 100 3.47 -4.97 18.01
N LYS A 101 3.20 -4.48 16.80
CA LYS A 101 3.29 -3.06 16.46
C LYS A 101 1.94 -2.54 15.97
N THR A 102 1.42 -1.54 16.65
CA THR A 102 0.16 -0.88 16.26
C THR A 102 0.37 0.17 15.18
N ILE A 103 -0.69 0.42 14.41
CA ILE A 103 -0.80 1.51 13.45
C ILE A 103 -2.01 2.39 13.79
N PRO A 104 -1.97 3.72 13.48
CA PRO A 104 -3.11 4.58 13.66
C PRO A 104 -4.27 4.21 12.71
N LEU A 105 -5.50 4.55 13.11
CA LEU A 105 -6.66 4.43 12.25
C LEU A 105 -6.54 5.37 11.05
N GLU A 106 -6.57 4.81 9.86
CA GLU A 106 -6.44 5.53 8.59
C GLU A 106 -7.73 5.44 7.79
N ILE A 107 -8.59 6.44 7.91
CA ILE A 107 -9.86 6.50 7.20
C ILE A 107 -9.74 7.39 5.96
N ASN A 108 -10.06 6.81 4.81
CA ASN A 108 -10.30 7.54 3.58
C ASN A 108 -11.79 7.42 3.23
N PRO A 109 -12.54 8.54 3.13
CA PRO A 109 -13.97 8.50 2.88
C PRO A 109 -14.38 7.97 1.51
N GLU A 110 -13.43 7.90 0.56
CA GLU A 110 -13.66 7.33 -0.77
C GLU A 110 -13.60 5.79 -0.76
N LEU A 111 -12.91 5.20 0.23
CA LEU A 111 -12.77 3.77 0.36
C LEU A 111 -13.94 3.18 1.16
N LYS A 112 -14.65 2.24 0.53
CA LYS A 112 -15.87 1.65 1.06
C LYS A 112 -15.73 0.15 1.26
N HIS A 113 -16.49 -0.37 2.21
CA HIS A 113 -16.60 -1.81 2.47
C HIS A 113 -17.54 -2.46 1.44
N VAL A 114 -17.16 -2.38 0.17
CA VAL A 114 -17.82 -3.15 -0.90
C VAL A 114 -17.45 -4.63 -0.78
N LYS A 115 -18.16 -5.53 -1.44
CA LYS A 115 -17.76 -6.94 -1.50
C LYS A 115 -16.32 -7.09 -2.02
N GLY A 116 -15.51 -7.85 -1.27
CA GLY A 116 -14.08 -8.07 -1.56
C GLY A 116 -13.15 -6.97 -1.01
N ALA A 117 -13.63 -6.00 -0.25
CA ALA A 117 -12.76 -5.02 0.40
C ALA A 117 -11.84 -5.71 1.41
N LEU A 118 -10.55 -5.31 1.43
CA LEU A 118 -9.59 -5.64 2.47
C LEU A 118 -9.55 -4.50 3.48
N ALA A 119 -9.78 -4.80 4.75
CA ALA A 119 -9.73 -3.81 5.82
C ALA A 119 -9.04 -4.36 7.08
N MET A 120 -8.45 -3.45 7.88
CA MET A 120 -7.77 -3.83 9.12
C MET A 120 -8.76 -4.07 10.24
N ALA A 121 -8.62 -5.21 10.92
CA ALA A 121 -9.28 -5.45 12.18
C ALA A 121 -8.58 -4.69 13.32
N ARG A 122 -9.33 -4.34 14.34
CA ARG A 122 -8.85 -3.64 15.54
C ARG A 122 -9.73 -3.93 16.74
N THR A 123 -9.27 -3.58 17.94
CA THR A 123 -10.08 -3.56 19.16
C THR A 123 -10.97 -2.30 19.18
N GLN A 124 -11.55 -1.98 20.34
CA GLN A 124 -12.31 -0.73 20.50
C GLN A 124 -11.42 0.53 20.36
N ASP A 125 -10.14 0.43 20.72
CA ASP A 125 -9.18 1.51 20.50
C ASP A 125 -8.94 1.68 18.97
N PRO A 126 -9.21 2.86 18.40
CA PRO A 126 -8.99 3.14 16.97
C PRO A 126 -7.56 2.88 16.50
N ASN A 127 -6.57 3.05 17.37
CA ASN A 127 -5.14 2.94 17.06
C ASN A 127 -4.54 1.59 17.47
N SER A 128 -5.36 0.55 17.60
CA SER A 128 -4.95 -0.80 18.02
C SER A 128 -4.74 -1.79 16.88
N ALA A 129 -4.97 -1.40 15.63
CA ALA A 129 -4.74 -2.28 14.50
C ALA A 129 -3.26 -2.70 14.42
N THR A 130 -3.01 -3.99 14.14
CA THR A 130 -1.65 -4.54 14.02
C THR A 130 -1.47 -5.31 12.71
N SER A 131 -1.78 -6.62 12.69
CA SER A 131 -1.66 -7.51 11.54
C SER A 131 -2.96 -8.14 11.08
N GLN A 132 -3.98 -8.19 11.97
CA GLN A 132 -5.24 -8.82 11.59
C GLN A 132 -5.98 -8.00 10.55
N PHE A 133 -6.47 -8.68 9.52
CA PHE A 133 -7.28 -8.09 8.46
C PHE A 133 -8.46 -8.98 8.12
N TYR A 134 -9.45 -8.41 7.46
CA TYR A 134 -10.57 -9.16 6.94
C TYR A 134 -10.87 -8.81 5.49
N ILE A 135 -11.54 -9.76 4.82
CA ILE A 135 -12.08 -9.60 3.47
C ILE A 135 -13.61 -9.67 3.57
N THR A 136 -14.30 -8.67 3.04
CA THR A 136 -15.76 -8.63 3.07
C THR A 136 -16.36 -9.58 2.03
N LEU A 137 -17.40 -10.34 2.43
CA LEU A 137 -18.17 -11.23 1.54
C LEU A 137 -19.38 -10.56 0.90
N ALA A 138 -19.80 -9.41 1.44
CA ALA A 138 -20.89 -8.57 0.95
C ALA A 138 -20.54 -7.09 1.17
N GLU A 139 -21.39 -6.19 0.72
CA GLU A 139 -21.31 -4.78 1.10
C GLU A 139 -21.67 -4.60 2.57
N THR A 140 -20.82 -3.87 3.31
CA THR A 140 -20.99 -3.67 4.75
C THR A 140 -20.81 -2.18 5.11
N PRO A 141 -21.69 -1.29 4.62
CA PRO A 141 -21.52 0.16 4.72
C PRO A 141 -21.51 0.68 6.16
N PHE A 142 -22.05 -0.09 7.12
CA PHE A 142 -21.99 0.26 8.54
C PHE A 142 -20.58 0.19 9.15
N LEU A 143 -19.58 -0.37 8.43
CA LEU A 143 -18.16 -0.35 8.81
C LEU A 143 -17.42 0.86 8.24
N ASP A 144 -18.01 1.58 7.27
CA ASP A 144 -17.39 2.75 6.65
C ASP A 144 -17.11 3.83 7.70
N GLY A 145 -15.91 4.42 7.60
CA GLY A 145 -15.46 5.42 8.57
C GLY A 145 -15.03 4.86 9.94
N GLN A 146 -15.16 3.54 10.18
CA GLN A 146 -14.78 2.91 11.44
C GLN A 146 -13.55 2.00 11.32
N TYR A 147 -13.31 1.44 10.14
CA TYR A 147 -12.19 0.55 9.86
C TYR A 147 -11.47 0.97 8.60
N ALA A 148 -10.14 0.84 8.60
CA ALA A 148 -9.28 1.26 7.50
C ALA A 148 -9.36 0.25 6.35
N VAL A 149 -10.03 0.61 5.26
CA VAL A 149 -9.98 -0.14 3.99
C VAL A 149 -8.68 0.20 3.29
N PHE A 150 -7.91 -0.82 2.89
CA PHE A 150 -6.60 -0.64 2.27
C PHE A 150 -6.39 -1.43 0.97
N GLY A 151 -7.42 -2.12 0.50
CA GLY A 151 -7.35 -2.88 -0.75
C GLY A 151 -8.67 -3.52 -1.14
N LYS A 152 -8.66 -4.22 -2.28
CA LYS A 152 -9.81 -4.95 -2.80
C LYS A 152 -9.39 -6.20 -3.56
N VAL A 153 -10.11 -7.29 -3.36
CA VAL A 153 -9.97 -8.52 -4.15
C VAL A 153 -10.34 -8.23 -5.61
N ILE A 154 -9.41 -8.54 -6.52
CA ILE A 154 -9.59 -8.41 -7.97
C ILE A 154 -9.71 -9.77 -8.67
N HIS A 155 -9.27 -10.86 -7.98
CA HIS A 155 -9.41 -12.23 -8.46
C HIS A 155 -9.57 -13.18 -7.27
N GLY A 156 -10.38 -14.25 -7.42
CA GLY A 156 -10.55 -15.27 -6.37
C GLY A 156 -11.56 -14.92 -5.30
N ILE A 157 -12.52 -14.04 -5.54
CA ILE A 157 -13.60 -13.74 -4.58
C ILE A 157 -14.47 -14.98 -4.30
N ASP A 158 -14.59 -15.90 -5.25
CA ASP A 158 -15.22 -17.20 -5.06
C ASP A 158 -14.40 -18.12 -4.15
N VAL A 159 -13.05 -17.99 -4.18
CA VAL A 159 -12.14 -18.68 -3.27
C VAL A 159 -12.37 -18.18 -1.84
N VAL A 160 -12.45 -16.82 -1.65
CA VAL A 160 -12.77 -16.24 -0.32
C VAL A 160 -14.06 -16.82 0.24
N GLY A 161 -15.09 -16.98 -0.59
CA GLY A 161 -16.38 -17.56 -0.18
C GLY A 161 -16.33 -19.05 0.20
N LYS A 162 -15.25 -19.76 -0.13
CA LYS A 162 -15.04 -21.19 0.20
C LYS A 162 -14.19 -21.40 1.46
N ILE A 163 -13.54 -20.34 1.97
CA ILE A 163 -12.69 -20.40 3.15
C ILE A 163 -13.52 -20.77 4.38
N LYS A 164 -12.94 -21.61 5.21
CA LYS A 164 -13.48 -22.05 6.50
C LYS A 164 -12.51 -21.68 7.62
N VAL A 165 -13.02 -21.61 8.84
CA VAL A 165 -12.18 -21.46 10.02
C VAL A 165 -11.13 -22.56 10.06
N GLY A 166 -9.86 -22.17 10.23
CA GLY A 166 -8.70 -23.06 10.24
C GLY A 166 -8.01 -23.25 8.88
N ASP A 167 -8.62 -22.85 7.75
CA ASP A 167 -7.94 -22.83 6.45
C ASP A 167 -6.74 -21.86 6.51
N ARG A 168 -5.69 -22.15 5.76
CA ARG A 168 -4.39 -21.43 5.89
C ARG A 168 -4.14 -20.46 4.74
N MET A 169 -3.43 -19.40 5.06
CA MET A 169 -2.66 -18.60 4.11
C MET A 169 -1.30 -19.28 3.93
N ASN A 170 -1.17 -20.16 2.93
CA ASN A 170 0.06 -20.93 2.72
C ASN A 170 1.24 -20.02 2.39
N LYS A 171 0.96 -18.96 1.60
CA LYS A 171 1.93 -17.95 1.22
C LYS A 171 1.24 -16.62 0.91
N VAL A 172 1.84 -15.52 1.33
CA VAL A 172 1.41 -14.17 0.95
C VAL A 172 2.59 -13.45 0.31
N THR A 173 2.40 -12.96 -0.91
CA THR A 173 3.44 -12.26 -1.68
C THR A 173 2.92 -10.93 -2.21
N ILE A 174 3.85 -9.97 -2.37
CA ILE A 174 3.56 -8.65 -2.92
C ILE A 174 4.25 -8.51 -4.27
N SER A 175 3.57 -7.91 -5.24
CA SER A 175 4.12 -7.63 -6.56
C SER A 175 3.64 -6.28 -7.08
N ASP A 176 4.41 -5.70 -8.02
CA ASP A 176 4.08 -4.47 -8.75
C ASP A 176 3.34 -4.78 -10.06
N LYS A 177 3.08 -6.05 -10.34
CA LYS A 177 2.40 -6.54 -11.56
C LYS A 177 1.15 -7.33 -11.17
N GLN A 178 0.10 -7.10 -11.94
CA GLN A 178 -1.15 -7.85 -11.85
C GLN A 178 -0.97 -9.32 -12.26
#